data_80f9b50466d3d74377947cf0f9221de2
#
_entry.id   80f9b50466d3d74377947cf0f9221de2
#
_cell.length_a   1.000
_cell.length_b   1.000
_cell.length_c   1.000
_cell.angle_alpha   90.00
_cell.angle_beta   90.00
_cell.angle_gamma   90.00
#
_symmetry.space_group_name_H-M   'P 1'
#
loop_
_entity.id
_entity.type
_entity.pdbx_description
1 polymer ?
#
loop_
_entity_poly.entity_id
_entity_poly.type
_entity_poly.pdbx_seq_one_letter_code
_entity_poly.pdbx_strand_id
1 'polypeptide(L)'
;MRDRKKAQALAHELVSKMTIEERASQLKFDAPPVERLGVPAYNWWNEALHGVARAGTATMFPQPVAMASMFDPEMIRKIGDVVATEARAKYNEASKHGDRDIYKGLTFWSPNINLFRDPRWGRGQETYSEDPYLTAQLGVAYIKGLQGDGKYLKVAACAKHYAVHSGPEAIRHEFDAEVSQKDLWETYLPAFEAAVKAGEVEAVMGAYNRTLGEPCCGSDLLIRKILRGKWGFQGHFVSDCWAISDFHLHHHITTTAPESAALAIKMG
;
A
#
# COMPACT_ATOMS: atom_id res chain seq x y z
N MET A 1 -20.72 8.16 1.12
CA MET A 1 -19.97 7.53 2.25
C MET A 1 -20.08 6.03 2.10
N ARG A 2 -18.97 5.34 1.93
CA ARG A 2 -18.94 3.86 1.85
C ARG A 2 -19.29 3.30 3.22
N ASP A 3 -20.13 2.29 3.26
CA ASP A 3 -20.57 1.67 4.54
C ASP A 3 -19.49 0.71 5.06
N ARG A 4 -18.38 1.29 5.53
CA ARG A 4 -17.23 0.55 6.07
C ARG A 4 -17.63 -0.28 7.30
N LYS A 5 -18.52 0.23 8.15
CA LYS A 5 -18.98 -0.49 9.34
C LYS A 5 -19.70 -1.78 8.97
N LYS A 6 -20.57 -1.73 7.94
CA LYS A 6 -21.25 -2.92 7.43
C LYS A 6 -20.28 -3.91 6.82
N ALA A 7 -19.31 -3.43 6.01
CA ALA A 7 -18.30 -4.29 5.42
C ALA A 7 -17.43 -4.98 6.50
N GLN A 8 -17.03 -4.26 7.54
CA GLN A 8 -16.27 -4.82 8.66
C GLN A 8 -17.11 -5.85 9.45
N ALA A 9 -18.39 -5.59 9.69
CA ALA A 9 -19.26 -6.55 10.37
C ALA A 9 -19.40 -7.86 9.59
N LEU A 10 -19.60 -7.78 8.27
CA LEU A 10 -19.67 -8.95 7.39
C LEU A 10 -18.34 -9.72 7.34
N ALA A 11 -17.22 -9.00 7.25
CA ALA A 11 -15.89 -9.60 7.27
C ALA A 11 -15.63 -10.30 8.62
N HIS A 12 -15.99 -9.68 9.73
CA HIS A 12 -15.84 -10.27 11.06
C HIS A 12 -16.69 -11.56 11.22
N GLU A 13 -17.94 -11.53 10.77
CA GLU A 13 -18.81 -12.72 10.75
C GLU A 13 -18.18 -13.85 9.92
N LEU A 14 -17.66 -13.54 8.73
CA LEU A 14 -17.03 -14.51 7.85
C LEU A 14 -15.77 -15.12 8.49
N VAL A 15 -14.86 -14.26 8.99
CA VAL A 15 -13.61 -14.68 9.64
C VAL A 15 -13.87 -15.48 10.91
N SER A 16 -14.93 -15.20 11.65
CA SER A 16 -15.29 -15.98 12.86
C SER A 16 -15.60 -17.44 12.55
N LYS A 17 -16.03 -17.75 11.33
CA LYS A 17 -16.33 -19.11 10.86
C LYS A 17 -15.09 -19.84 10.30
N MET A 18 -13.97 -19.15 10.11
CA MET A 18 -12.73 -19.73 9.59
C MET A 18 -11.94 -20.46 10.67
N THR A 19 -11.28 -21.56 10.30
CA THR A 19 -10.26 -22.21 11.15
C THR A 19 -9.03 -21.30 11.26
N ILE A 20 -8.10 -21.61 12.16
CA ILE A 20 -6.87 -20.83 12.31
C ILE A 20 -5.99 -20.94 11.04
N GLU A 21 -5.95 -22.12 10.41
CA GLU A 21 -5.20 -22.36 9.18
C GLU A 21 -5.80 -21.56 8.02
N GLU A 22 -7.13 -21.51 7.90
CA GLU A 22 -7.81 -20.71 6.90
C GLU A 22 -7.55 -19.22 7.10
N ARG A 23 -7.61 -18.71 8.35
CA ARG A 23 -7.25 -17.32 8.65
C ARG A 23 -5.81 -17.02 8.30
N ALA A 24 -4.87 -17.88 8.67
CA ALA A 24 -3.46 -17.71 8.35
C ALA A 24 -3.22 -17.70 6.83
N SER A 25 -3.92 -18.56 6.07
CA SER A 25 -3.80 -18.61 4.61
C SER A 25 -4.25 -17.31 3.92
N GLN A 26 -5.19 -16.56 4.51
CA GLN A 26 -5.67 -15.29 3.96
C GLN A 26 -4.69 -14.12 4.15
N LEU A 27 -3.64 -14.28 4.96
CA LEU A 27 -2.61 -13.26 5.17
C LEU A 27 -1.54 -13.23 4.06
N LYS A 28 -1.60 -14.16 3.11
CA LYS A 28 -0.70 -14.21 1.95
C LYS A 28 -1.21 -13.34 0.82
N PHE A 29 -0.28 -12.84 -0.03
CA PHE A 29 -0.68 -12.08 -1.21
C PHE A 29 -1.46 -12.91 -2.24
N ASP A 30 -1.20 -14.22 -2.30
CA ASP A 30 -1.89 -15.24 -3.09
C ASP A 30 -2.89 -16.02 -2.22
N ALA A 31 -3.86 -15.33 -1.64
CA ALA A 31 -4.84 -15.91 -0.73
C ALA A 31 -5.66 -17.02 -1.42
N PRO A 32 -5.62 -18.28 -0.92
CA PRO A 32 -6.37 -19.37 -1.51
C PRO A 32 -7.88 -19.22 -1.25
N PRO A 33 -8.74 -19.95 -1.99
CA PRO A 33 -10.17 -19.94 -1.72
C PRO A 33 -10.48 -20.62 -0.38
N VAL A 34 -11.56 -20.19 0.26
CA VAL A 34 -12.20 -20.94 1.36
C VAL A 34 -13.58 -21.38 0.87
N GLU A 35 -13.59 -22.46 0.08
CA GLU A 35 -14.75 -22.91 -0.70
C GLU A 35 -16.01 -23.14 0.16
N ARG A 36 -15.85 -23.76 1.34
CA ARG A 36 -16.97 -24.01 2.26
C ARG A 36 -17.67 -22.74 2.78
N LEU A 37 -17.01 -21.59 2.67
CA LEU A 37 -17.55 -20.29 3.06
C LEU A 37 -17.85 -19.40 1.83
N GLY A 38 -17.68 -19.91 0.62
CA GLY A 38 -17.91 -19.16 -0.61
C GLY A 38 -16.89 -18.03 -0.84
N VAL A 39 -15.72 -18.09 -0.21
CA VAL A 39 -14.64 -17.09 -0.40
C VAL A 39 -13.79 -17.52 -1.59
N PRO A 40 -13.76 -16.76 -2.68
CA PRO A 40 -12.91 -17.08 -3.82
C PRO A 40 -11.43 -16.82 -3.52
N ALA A 41 -10.54 -17.43 -4.30
CA ALA A 41 -9.13 -17.06 -4.31
C ALA A 41 -8.99 -15.57 -4.69
N TYR A 42 -8.00 -14.92 -4.11
CA TYR A 42 -7.71 -13.52 -4.39
C TYR A 42 -6.21 -13.25 -4.39
N ASN A 43 -5.74 -12.50 -5.39
CA ASN A 43 -4.36 -12.05 -5.42
C ASN A 43 -4.29 -10.55 -5.11
N TRP A 44 -3.57 -10.22 -4.02
CA TRP A 44 -3.42 -8.86 -3.51
C TRP A 44 -2.36 -8.06 -4.27
N TRP A 45 -1.49 -8.73 -5.05
CA TRP A 45 -0.39 -8.08 -5.74
C TRP A 45 -0.81 -7.55 -7.11
N ASN A 46 -1.05 -6.26 -7.17
CA ASN A 46 -1.32 -5.56 -8.42
C ASN A 46 -0.59 -4.21 -8.41
N GLU A 47 -0.11 -3.78 -9.58
CA GLU A 47 0.70 -2.59 -9.73
C GLU A 47 0.08 -1.62 -10.73
N ALA A 48 0.08 -0.32 -10.40
CA ALA A 48 -0.47 0.72 -11.25
C ALA A 48 0.14 2.10 -10.96
N LEU A 49 1.45 2.23 -10.95
CA LEU A 49 2.12 3.51 -10.70
C LEU A 49 1.84 4.54 -11.80
N HIS A 50 1.75 4.09 -13.06
CA HIS A 50 1.48 4.95 -14.23
C HIS A 50 0.70 4.21 -15.33
N GLY A 51 -0.18 3.30 -14.96
CA GLY A 51 -0.98 2.42 -15.80
C GLY A 51 -1.03 1.03 -15.19
N VAL A 52 -2.01 0.21 -15.58
CA VAL A 52 -2.12 -1.16 -15.09
C VAL A 52 -0.94 -1.99 -15.58
N ALA A 53 -0.13 -2.48 -14.65
CA ALA A 53 1.07 -3.24 -14.98
C ALA A 53 0.80 -4.75 -15.04
N ARG A 54 1.52 -5.41 -15.96
CA ARG A 54 1.69 -6.87 -16.09
C ARG A 54 0.39 -7.68 -16.27
N ALA A 55 -0.70 -7.05 -16.69
CA ALA A 55 -1.98 -7.69 -16.97
C ALA A 55 -2.40 -7.49 -18.43
N GLY A 56 -1.51 -7.77 -19.38
CA GLY A 56 -1.72 -7.53 -20.80
C GLY A 56 -1.60 -6.05 -21.18
N THR A 57 -2.18 -5.65 -22.31
CA THR A 57 -2.14 -4.26 -22.81
C THR A 57 -3.00 -3.34 -21.96
N ALA A 58 -2.47 -2.16 -21.62
CA ALA A 58 -3.17 -1.08 -20.94
C ALA A 58 -2.60 0.27 -21.37
N THR A 59 -3.31 1.36 -21.09
CA THR A 59 -2.79 2.71 -21.27
C THR A 59 -1.58 2.93 -20.34
N MET A 60 -0.46 3.31 -20.94
CA MET A 60 0.74 3.67 -20.19
C MET A 60 0.92 5.18 -20.18
N PHE A 61 0.90 5.75 -19.00
CA PHE A 61 1.20 7.16 -18.77
C PHE A 61 2.69 7.36 -18.51
N PRO A 62 3.20 8.60 -18.55
CA PRO A 62 4.57 8.87 -18.11
C PRO A 62 4.84 8.41 -16.67
N GLN A 63 6.09 8.24 -16.31
CA GLN A 63 6.49 7.94 -14.92
C GLN A 63 5.94 9.02 -13.96
N PRO A 64 5.64 8.67 -12.69
CA PRO A 64 5.05 9.62 -11.74
C PRO A 64 5.80 10.95 -11.60
N VAL A 65 7.14 10.94 -11.58
CA VAL A 65 7.94 12.17 -11.54
C VAL A 65 7.70 13.07 -12.76
N ALA A 66 7.48 12.48 -13.93
CA ALA A 66 7.17 13.24 -15.15
C ALA A 66 5.72 13.73 -15.14
N MET A 67 4.77 12.92 -14.67
CA MET A 67 3.38 13.37 -14.47
C MET A 67 3.30 14.52 -13.46
N ALA A 68 4.11 14.48 -12.42
CA ALA A 68 4.15 15.52 -11.38
C ALA A 68 4.60 16.89 -11.92
N SER A 69 5.43 16.90 -12.98
CA SER A 69 5.89 18.14 -13.60
C SER A 69 4.78 18.99 -14.24
N MET A 70 3.58 18.43 -14.38
CA MET A 70 2.40 19.19 -14.81
C MET A 70 1.86 20.12 -13.70
N PHE A 71 2.16 19.86 -12.43
CA PHE A 71 1.58 20.57 -11.28
C PHE A 71 0.05 20.63 -11.30
N ASP A 72 -0.60 19.62 -11.88
CA ASP A 72 -2.05 19.55 -12.10
C ASP A 72 -2.69 18.34 -11.37
N PRO A 73 -3.16 18.53 -10.12
CA PRO A 73 -3.82 17.45 -9.37
C PRO A 73 -5.10 16.94 -10.04
N GLU A 74 -5.81 17.79 -10.80
CA GLU A 74 -7.03 17.37 -11.48
C GLU A 74 -6.70 16.38 -12.62
N MET A 75 -5.65 16.64 -13.39
CA MET A 75 -5.18 15.71 -14.41
C MET A 75 -4.69 14.40 -13.79
N ILE A 76 -3.93 14.45 -12.69
CA ILE A 76 -3.51 13.24 -11.95
C ILE A 76 -4.72 12.42 -11.50
N ARG A 77 -5.78 13.07 -11.01
CA ARG A 77 -7.03 12.38 -10.65
C ARG A 77 -7.69 11.72 -11.85
N LYS A 78 -7.75 12.38 -13.00
CA LYS A 78 -8.29 11.80 -14.25
C LYS A 78 -7.47 10.61 -14.71
N ILE A 79 -6.14 10.68 -14.65
CA ILE A 79 -5.25 9.55 -14.96
C ILE A 79 -5.57 8.37 -14.04
N GLY A 80 -5.67 8.59 -12.74
CA GLY A 80 -6.04 7.55 -11.77
C GLY A 80 -7.40 6.91 -12.09
N ASP A 81 -8.38 7.71 -12.54
CA ASP A 81 -9.70 7.22 -12.93
C ASP A 81 -9.65 6.33 -14.18
N VAL A 82 -8.86 6.69 -15.20
CA VAL A 82 -8.63 5.87 -16.39
C VAL A 82 -7.98 4.53 -16.00
N VAL A 83 -6.92 4.58 -15.21
CA VAL A 83 -6.20 3.39 -14.71
C VAL A 83 -7.16 2.46 -13.96
N ALA A 84 -7.97 3.01 -13.06
CA ALA A 84 -8.95 2.23 -12.30
C ALA A 84 -10.05 1.61 -13.18
N THR A 85 -10.46 2.31 -14.24
CA THR A 85 -11.45 1.81 -15.21
C THR A 85 -10.90 0.61 -15.98
N GLU A 86 -9.68 0.71 -16.49
CA GLU A 86 -9.00 -0.39 -17.18
C GLU A 86 -8.75 -1.58 -16.24
N ALA A 87 -8.30 -1.32 -15.01
CA ALA A 87 -8.11 -2.33 -13.98
C ALA A 87 -9.40 -3.10 -13.68
N ARG A 88 -10.51 -2.38 -13.52
CA ARG A 88 -11.82 -2.98 -13.27
C ARG A 88 -12.31 -3.82 -14.45
N ALA A 89 -12.12 -3.35 -15.68
CA ALA A 89 -12.46 -4.08 -16.88
C ALA A 89 -11.68 -5.40 -16.98
N LYS A 90 -10.35 -5.34 -16.74
CA LYS A 90 -9.47 -6.53 -16.74
C LYS A 90 -9.85 -7.53 -15.65
N TYR A 91 -10.09 -7.06 -14.44
CA TYR A 91 -10.56 -7.91 -13.33
C TYR A 91 -11.88 -8.60 -13.67
N ASN A 92 -12.84 -7.85 -14.19
CA ASN A 92 -14.15 -8.39 -14.55
C ASN A 92 -14.03 -9.49 -15.62
N GLU A 93 -13.19 -9.28 -16.63
CA GLU A 93 -12.97 -10.26 -17.67
C GLU A 93 -12.24 -11.50 -17.17
N ALA A 94 -11.12 -11.34 -16.47
CA ALA A 94 -10.38 -12.44 -15.87
C ALA A 94 -11.27 -13.27 -14.92
N SER A 95 -12.08 -12.59 -14.11
CA SER A 95 -12.99 -13.25 -13.16
C SER A 95 -14.06 -14.10 -13.80
N LYS A 96 -14.56 -13.75 -15.00
CA LYS A 96 -15.53 -14.58 -15.76
C LYS A 96 -14.94 -15.93 -16.16
N HIS A 97 -13.63 -15.97 -16.34
CA HIS A 97 -12.90 -17.19 -16.69
C HIS A 97 -12.28 -17.91 -15.47
N GLY A 98 -12.62 -17.48 -14.25
CA GLY A 98 -12.06 -18.04 -13.03
C GLY A 98 -10.59 -17.68 -12.78
N ASP A 99 -10.03 -16.77 -13.59
CA ASP A 99 -8.63 -16.34 -13.49
C ASP A 99 -8.47 -15.32 -12.37
N ARG A 100 -7.80 -15.75 -11.30
CA ARG A 100 -7.53 -14.98 -10.07
C ARG A 100 -6.04 -14.83 -9.79
N ASP A 101 -5.24 -14.94 -10.83
CA ASP A 101 -3.79 -14.91 -10.72
C ASP A 101 -3.24 -13.50 -10.39
N ILE A 102 -1.93 -13.44 -10.15
CA ILE A 102 -1.20 -12.19 -9.89
C ILE A 102 -1.48 -11.13 -10.97
N TYR A 103 -1.58 -9.87 -10.56
CA TYR A 103 -1.91 -8.70 -11.39
C TYR A 103 -3.35 -8.66 -11.94
N LYS A 104 -4.24 -9.51 -11.45
CA LYS A 104 -5.64 -9.59 -11.89
C LYS A 104 -6.64 -9.28 -10.77
N GLY A 105 -6.17 -8.69 -9.67
CA GLY A 105 -6.99 -8.22 -8.55
C GLY A 105 -7.41 -6.76 -8.67
N LEU A 106 -7.93 -6.22 -7.57
CA LEU A 106 -8.44 -4.85 -7.45
C LEU A 106 -7.77 -4.06 -6.32
N THR A 107 -6.71 -4.60 -5.73
CA THR A 107 -5.86 -3.92 -4.75
C THR A 107 -4.57 -3.52 -5.43
N PHE A 108 -4.34 -2.21 -5.60
CA PHE A 108 -3.19 -1.72 -6.33
C PHE A 108 -2.18 -1.07 -5.38
N TRP A 109 -0.95 -1.57 -5.40
CA TRP A 109 0.15 -1.07 -4.59
C TRP A 109 0.72 0.22 -5.17
N SER A 110 -0.13 1.23 -5.18
CA SER A 110 0.07 2.57 -5.75
C SER A 110 -0.82 3.59 -5.05
N PRO A 111 -0.39 4.86 -4.88
CA PRO A 111 0.85 5.48 -5.38
C PRO A 111 2.07 5.29 -4.48
N ASN A 112 3.27 5.53 -5.05
CA ASN A 112 4.49 5.76 -4.28
C ASN A 112 4.56 7.23 -3.88
N ILE A 113 4.37 7.53 -2.60
CA ILE A 113 4.39 8.89 -2.03
C ILE A 113 5.62 9.15 -1.14
N ASN A 114 6.69 8.37 -1.35
CA ASN A 114 7.99 8.71 -0.78
C ASN A 114 8.57 9.96 -1.48
N LEU A 115 9.50 10.62 -0.82
CA LEU A 115 10.14 11.81 -1.36
C LEU A 115 11.39 11.48 -2.16
N PHE A 116 11.54 12.09 -3.32
CA PHE A 116 12.73 11.97 -4.16
C PHE A 116 13.83 12.89 -3.65
N ARG A 117 14.65 12.42 -2.72
CA ARG A 117 15.66 13.22 -2.02
C ARG A 117 17.07 13.13 -2.60
N ASP A 118 17.39 12.02 -3.23
CA ASP A 118 18.72 11.77 -3.79
C ASP A 118 18.59 11.15 -5.18
N PRO A 119 19.19 11.72 -6.22
CA PRO A 119 19.12 11.21 -7.59
C PRO A 119 19.73 9.80 -7.76
N ARG A 120 20.54 9.34 -6.81
CA ARG A 120 21.10 7.98 -6.79
C ARG A 120 20.11 6.92 -6.29
N TRP A 121 19.00 7.33 -5.71
CA TRP A 121 17.98 6.38 -5.28
C TRP A 121 17.31 5.70 -6.47
N GLY A 122 17.39 4.37 -6.55
CA GLY A 122 16.95 3.57 -7.70
C GLY A 122 15.46 3.65 -8.05
N ARG A 123 14.61 4.20 -7.16
CA ARG A 123 13.16 4.29 -7.35
C ARG A 123 12.64 5.74 -7.39
N GLY A 124 13.52 6.71 -7.56
CA GLY A 124 13.13 8.14 -7.58
C GLY A 124 12.08 8.47 -8.64
N GLN A 125 12.14 7.87 -9.83
CA GLN A 125 11.19 8.08 -10.92
C GLN A 125 9.77 7.64 -10.59
N GLU A 126 9.59 6.76 -9.62
CA GLU A 126 8.27 6.29 -9.18
C GLU A 126 7.53 7.30 -8.29
N THR A 127 8.19 8.36 -7.86
CA THR A 127 7.69 9.35 -6.91
C THR A 127 7.27 10.64 -7.60
N TYR A 128 6.47 11.46 -6.91
CA TYR A 128 5.97 12.71 -7.46
C TYR A 128 6.94 13.88 -7.27
N SER A 129 7.63 13.98 -6.10
CA SER A 129 8.42 15.16 -5.78
C SER A 129 9.37 14.91 -4.60
N GLU A 130 10.30 15.82 -4.39
CA GLU A 130 11.06 15.99 -3.14
C GLU A 130 10.27 16.80 -2.09
N ASP A 131 9.25 17.55 -2.52
CA ASP A 131 8.42 18.39 -1.66
C ASP A 131 7.25 17.59 -1.07
N PRO A 132 7.08 17.59 0.28
CA PRO A 132 6.03 16.83 0.94
C PRO A 132 4.62 17.34 0.64
N TYR A 133 4.45 18.66 0.41
CA TYR A 133 3.16 19.24 0.09
C TYR A 133 2.71 18.86 -1.31
N LEU A 134 3.57 19.04 -2.32
CA LEU A 134 3.26 18.64 -3.70
C LEU A 134 2.98 17.15 -3.79
N THR A 135 3.81 16.33 -3.14
CA THR A 135 3.60 14.87 -3.07
C THR A 135 2.26 14.52 -2.43
N ALA A 136 1.86 15.23 -1.37
CA ALA A 136 0.56 15.03 -0.74
C ALA A 136 -0.60 15.37 -1.69
N GLN A 137 -0.54 16.53 -2.39
CA GLN A 137 -1.60 16.95 -3.31
C GLN A 137 -1.78 15.96 -4.45
N LEU A 138 -0.69 15.58 -5.12
CA LEU A 138 -0.73 14.66 -6.26
C LEU A 138 -1.06 13.23 -5.83
N GLY A 139 -0.50 12.76 -4.71
CA GLY A 139 -0.81 11.45 -4.14
C GLY A 139 -2.29 11.30 -3.77
N VAL A 140 -2.86 12.28 -3.10
CA VAL A 140 -4.30 12.32 -2.79
C VAL A 140 -5.16 12.33 -4.06
N ALA A 141 -4.78 13.11 -5.06
CA ALA A 141 -5.49 13.17 -6.33
C ALA A 141 -5.50 11.79 -7.03
N TYR A 142 -4.35 11.13 -7.10
CA TYR A 142 -4.24 9.79 -7.69
C TYR A 142 -5.05 8.74 -6.92
N ILE A 143 -4.97 8.74 -5.58
CA ILE A 143 -5.77 7.86 -4.71
C ILE A 143 -7.27 8.04 -4.98
N LYS A 144 -7.75 9.28 -5.04
CA LYS A 144 -9.16 9.56 -5.34
C LYS A 144 -9.56 9.10 -6.73
N GLY A 145 -8.69 9.28 -7.73
CA GLY A 145 -8.90 8.76 -9.07
C GLY A 145 -9.02 7.23 -9.09
N LEU A 146 -8.08 6.54 -8.46
CA LEU A 146 -8.09 5.08 -8.36
C LEU A 146 -9.34 4.57 -7.64
N GLN A 147 -9.69 5.14 -6.50
CA GLN A 147 -10.77 4.66 -5.66
C GLN A 147 -12.16 5.07 -6.17
N GLY A 148 -12.26 6.17 -6.92
CA GLY A 148 -13.53 6.72 -7.43
C GLY A 148 -14.49 7.17 -6.34
N ASP A 149 -15.64 7.73 -6.72
CA ASP A 149 -16.63 8.30 -5.82
C ASP A 149 -17.89 7.43 -5.66
N GLY A 150 -17.89 6.21 -6.22
CA GLY A 150 -19.03 5.30 -6.22
C GLY A 150 -19.33 4.65 -4.85
N LYS A 151 -20.43 3.92 -4.80
CA LYS A 151 -20.84 3.12 -3.64
C LYS A 151 -19.75 2.11 -3.21
N TYR A 152 -19.05 1.54 -4.17
CA TYR A 152 -17.92 0.65 -3.98
C TYR A 152 -16.65 1.29 -4.52
N LEU A 153 -15.49 0.87 -4.01
CA LEU A 153 -14.21 1.25 -4.58
C LEU A 153 -14.13 0.77 -6.05
N LYS A 154 -13.67 1.63 -6.96
CA LYS A 154 -13.28 1.17 -8.29
C LYS A 154 -12.16 0.15 -8.18
N VAL A 155 -11.06 0.55 -7.53
CA VAL A 155 -9.98 -0.29 -7.03
C VAL A 155 -9.53 0.24 -5.66
N ALA A 156 -8.85 -0.56 -4.87
CA ALA A 156 -8.22 -0.11 -3.64
C ALA A 156 -6.83 0.46 -3.95
N ALA A 157 -6.57 1.70 -3.55
CA ALA A 157 -5.25 2.31 -3.60
C ALA A 157 -4.43 1.94 -2.35
N CYS A 158 -3.10 1.94 -2.48
CA CYS A 158 -2.17 1.66 -1.39
C CYS A 158 -1.05 2.71 -1.39
N ALA A 159 -1.02 3.54 -0.36
CA ALA A 159 0.05 4.52 -0.17
C ALA A 159 1.33 3.80 0.30
N LYS A 160 2.43 3.99 -0.41
CA LYS A 160 3.70 3.31 -0.14
C LYS A 160 4.90 4.24 -0.26
N HIS A 161 6.01 3.92 0.37
CA HIS A 161 6.29 2.89 1.37
C HIS A 161 6.44 3.57 2.74
N TYR A 162 5.64 3.17 3.71
CA TYR A 162 5.50 3.83 5.00
C TYR A 162 6.52 3.27 6.01
N ALA A 163 7.49 4.04 6.50
CA ALA A 163 7.81 5.43 6.21
C ALA A 163 9.33 5.64 6.12
N VAL A 164 9.73 6.86 5.70
CA VAL A 164 11.15 7.27 5.58
C VAL A 164 11.93 6.35 4.63
N HIS A 165 11.32 5.98 3.50
CA HIS A 165 11.88 5.06 2.52
C HIS A 165 12.40 5.81 1.28
N SER A 166 13.58 6.39 1.38
CA SER A 166 14.36 6.98 0.27
C SER A 166 15.86 6.92 0.61
N GLY A 167 16.25 5.86 1.30
CA GLY A 167 17.62 5.58 1.67
C GLY A 167 18.42 4.90 0.55
N PRO A 168 19.67 4.50 0.81
CA PRO A 168 20.51 3.86 -0.17
C PRO A 168 19.89 2.55 -0.69
N GLU A 169 19.70 2.43 -2.01
CA GLU A 169 19.07 1.27 -2.64
C GLU A 169 19.78 -0.05 -2.34
N ALA A 170 21.11 -0.04 -2.29
CA ALA A 170 21.91 -1.24 -2.06
C ALA A 170 21.70 -1.89 -0.69
N ILE A 171 21.26 -1.11 0.30
CA ILE A 171 21.04 -1.58 1.68
C ILE A 171 19.60 -1.37 2.14
N ARG A 172 18.64 -1.27 1.22
CA ARG A 172 17.23 -0.98 1.57
C ARG A 172 16.61 -1.96 2.56
N HIS A 173 17.09 -3.21 2.61
CA HIS A 173 16.64 -4.25 3.53
C HIS A 173 17.28 -4.14 4.94
N GLU A 174 18.40 -3.45 5.06
CA GLU A 174 19.17 -3.34 6.31
C GLU A 174 19.10 -1.95 6.94
N PHE A 175 18.80 -0.96 6.12
CA PHE A 175 18.85 0.45 6.45
C PHE A 175 17.98 0.81 7.66
N ASP A 176 18.54 1.60 8.58
CA ASP A 176 17.78 2.24 9.65
C ASP A 176 17.72 3.74 9.39
N ALA A 177 16.53 4.27 9.19
CA ALA A 177 16.32 5.70 9.00
C ALA A 177 16.35 6.42 10.36
N GLU A 178 17.52 6.91 10.73
CA GLU A 178 17.70 7.83 11.84
C GLU A 178 17.24 9.22 11.44
N VAL A 179 16.10 9.64 11.93
CA VAL A 179 15.44 10.89 11.55
C VAL A 179 15.08 11.69 12.79
N SER A 180 15.27 13.03 12.75
CA SER A 180 14.80 13.90 13.83
C SER A 180 13.27 13.87 13.93
N GLN A 181 12.73 14.15 15.12
CA GLN A 181 11.26 14.27 15.28
C GLN A 181 10.70 15.37 14.37
N LYS A 182 11.42 16.46 14.19
CA LYS A 182 11.02 17.53 13.28
C LYS A 182 10.91 17.03 11.84
N ASP A 183 11.96 16.38 11.33
CA ASP A 183 11.95 15.89 9.94
C ASP A 183 10.92 14.78 9.74
N LEU A 184 10.73 13.90 10.73
CA LEU A 184 9.70 12.87 10.67
C LEU A 184 8.32 13.51 10.46
N TRP A 185 7.95 14.50 11.28
CA TRP A 185 6.62 15.10 11.26
C TRP A 185 6.41 16.16 10.20
N GLU A 186 7.45 16.90 9.80
CA GLU A 186 7.33 18.00 8.84
C GLU A 186 7.69 17.60 7.41
N THR A 187 8.45 16.51 7.25
CA THR A 187 8.94 16.07 5.93
C THR A 187 8.37 14.70 5.50
N TYR A 188 8.56 13.65 6.30
CA TYR A 188 8.28 12.29 5.84
C TYR A 188 6.84 11.82 6.04
N LEU A 189 6.16 12.27 7.07
CA LEU A 189 4.79 11.85 7.39
C LEU A 189 3.68 12.65 6.70
N PRO A 190 3.83 13.92 6.30
CA PRO A 190 2.71 14.73 5.80
C PRO A 190 1.97 14.12 4.61
N ALA A 191 2.70 13.54 3.63
CA ALA A 191 2.06 12.92 2.47
C ALA A 191 1.22 11.69 2.86
N PHE A 192 1.68 10.87 3.81
CA PHE A 192 0.92 9.74 4.33
C PHE A 192 -0.29 10.17 5.15
N GLU A 193 -0.15 11.20 6.00
CA GLU A 193 -1.27 11.78 6.72
C GLU A 193 -2.36 12.28 5.78
N ALA A 194 -1.97 12.99 4.72
CA ALA A 194 -2.88 13.48 3.68
C ALA A 194 -3.54 12.31 2.93
N ALA A 195 -2.79 11.26 2.59
CA ALA A 195 -3.35 10.06 1.96
C ALA A 195 -4.43 9.39 2.82
N VAL A 196 -4.21 9.33 4.15
CA VAL A 196 -5.18 8.76 5.09
C VAL A 196 -6.39 9.68 5.28
N LYS A 197 -6.16 10.95 5.63
CA LYS A 197 -7.23 11.87 6.05
C LYS A 197 -8.00 12.49 4.89
N ALA A 198 -7.29 12.93 3.85
CA ALA A 198 -7.89 13.59 2.69
C ALA A 198 -8.14 12.63 1.53
N GLY A 199 -7.24 11.65 1.32
CA GLY A 199 -7.36 10.65 0.27
C GLY A 199 -8.28 9.48 0.64
N GLU A 200 -8.55 9.26 1.93
CA GLU A 200 -9.28 8.09 2.45
C GLU A 200 -8.72 6.78 1.86
N VAL A 201 -7.39 6.68 1.80
CA VAL A 201 -6.70 5.55 1.18
C VAL A 201 -7.10 4.23 1.84
N GLU A 202 -7.36 3.20 1.04
CA GLU A 202 -7.80 1.89 1.55
C GLU A 202 -6.66 1.07 2.14
N ALA A 203 -5.44 1.25 1.63
CA ALA A 203 -4.28 0.50 2.10
C ALA A 203 -3.07 1.39 2.33
N VAL A 204 -2.21 0.94 3.25
CA VAL A 204 -0.86 1.50 3.46
C VAL A 204 0.13 0.35 3.49
N MET A 205 1.22 0.49 2.74
CA MET A 205 2.30 -0.51 2.70
C MET A 205 3.48 -0.05 3.54
N GLY A 206 3.90 -0.89 4.50
CA GLY A 206 5.12 -0.68 5.28
C GLY A 206 6.37 -0.89 4.43
N ALA A 207 7.39 -0.07 4.66
CA ALA A 207 8.65 -0.12 3.95
C ALA A 207 9.55 -1.27 4.41
N TYR A 208 10.58 -1.58 3.61
CA TYR A 208 11.60 -2.57 3.97
C TYR A 208 12.45 -2.16 5.18
N ASN A 209 12.83 -0.88 5.24
CA ASN A 209 13.79 -0.38 6.22
C ASN A 209 13.22 -0.35 7.65
N ARG A 210 14.13 -0.14 8.59
CA ARG A 210 13.77 0.33 9.94
C ARG A 210 13.61 1.86 9.93
N THR A 211 12.87 2.34 10.89
CA THR A 211 12.81 3.77 11.22
C THR A 211 12.94 3.92 12.72
N LEU A 212 13.98 4.64 13.17
CA LEU A 212 14.28 4.83 14.58
C LEU A 212 14.42 3.49 15.35
N GLY A 213 15.08 2.52 14.72
CA GLY A 213 15.35 1.19 15.27
C GLY A 213 14.20 0.18 15.08
N GLU A 214 12.98 0.59 14.74
CA GLU A 214 11.84 -0.32 14.57
C GLU A 214 11.66 -0.69 13.10
N PRO A 215 11.45 -1.99 12.73
CA PRO A 215 11.06 -2.37 11.37
C PRO A 215 9.76 -1.67 10.98
N CYS A 216 9.69 -1.02 9.82
CA CYS A 216 8.49 -0.29 9.42
C CYS A 216 7.22 -1.16 9.39
N CYS A 217 7.37 -2.44 9.03
CA CYS A 217 6.26 -3.40 9.02
C CYS A 217 5.92 -4.01 10.39
N GLY A 218 6.65 -3.63 11.45
CA GLY A 218 6.45 -4.10 12.82
C GLY A 218 6.59 -2.99 13.87
N SER A 219 6.42 -1.73 13.47
CA SER A 219 6.66 -0.56 14.32
C SER A 219 5.45 -0.19 15.17
N ASP A 220 5.61 -0.15 16.48
CA ASP A 220 4.62 0.38 17.42
C ASP A 220 4.40 1.88 17.18
N LEU A 221 5.50 2.63 16.95
CA LEU A 221 5.42 4.06 16.66
C LEU A 221 4.62 4.34 15.39
N LEU A 222 5.03 3.75 14.26
CA LEU A 222 4.45 4.07 12.97
C LEU A 222 3.03 3.51 12.82
N ILE A 223 2.82 2.22 13.13
CA ILE A 223 1.53 1.56 12.86
C ILE A 223 0.51 1.88 13.94
N ARG A 224 0.82 1.56 15.22
CA ARG A 224 -0.18 1.66 16.29
C ARG A 224 -0.40 3.09 16.74
N LYS A 225 0.69 3.83 17.06
CA LYS A 225 0.56 5.19 17.61
C LYS A 225 0.19 6.22 16.56
N ILE A 226 0.85 6.21 15.39
CA ILE A 226 0.63 7.24 14.35
C ILE A 226 -0.51 6.84 13.41
N LEU A 227 -0.34 5.77 12.63
CA LEU A 227 -1.27 5.40 11.57
C LEU A 227 -2.67 5.09 12.12
N ARG A 228 -2.76 4.14 13.06
CA ARG A 228 -4.04 3.73 13.66
C ARG A 228 -4.54 4.72 14.70
N GLY A 229 -3.65 5.14 15.63
CA GLY A 229 -4.03 5.98 16.78
C GLY A 229 -4.27 7.43 16.39
N LYS A 230 -3.25 8.12 15.87
CA LYS A 230 -3.33 9.56 15.63
C LYS A 230 -4.14 9.92 14.38
N TRP A 231 -3.99 9.14 13.29
CA TRP A 231 -4.70 9.42 12.03
C TRP A 231 -6.02 8.66 11.88
N GLY A 232 -6.27 7.66 12.71
CA GLY A 232 -7.52 6.89 12.71
C GLY A 232 -7.69 6.00 11.49
N PHE A 233 -6.60 5.53 10.89
CA PHE A 233 -6.63 4.67 9.71
C PHE A 233 -7.37 3.35 9.99
N GLN A 234 -8.36 3.03 9.15
CA GLN A 234 -9.23 1.85 9.29
C GLN A 234 -9.07 0.84 8.15
N GLY A 235 -8.22 1.14 7.18
CA GLY A 235 -7.94 0.26 6.04
C GLY A 235 -7.00 -0.89 6.38
N HIS A 236 -6.57 -1.66 5.40
CA HIS A 236 -5.59 -2.72 5.62
C HIS A 236 -4.15 -2.19 5.54
N PHE A 237 -3.30 -2.79 6.37
CA PHE A 237 -1.86 -2.57 6.33
C PHE A 237 -1.19 -3.79 5.70
N VAL A 238 -0.30 -3.59 4.75
CA VAL A 238 0.42 -4.65 4.04
C VAL A 238 1.92 -4.42 4.15
N SER A 239 2.71 -5.50 4.24
CA SER A 239 4.16 -5.39 4.15
C SER A 239 4.60 -5.23 2.70
N ASP A 240 5.76 -4.62 2.47
CA ASP A 240 6.47 -4.79 1.21
C ASP A 240 6.92 -6.26 1.05
N CYS A 241 7.31 -6.63 -0.17
CA CYS A 241 7.63 -8.00 -0.56
C CYS A 241 8.69 -8.60 0.37
N TRP A 242 8.32 -9.64 1.13
CA TRP A 242 9.18 -10.32 2.13
C TRP A 242 9.74 -9.43 3.25
N ALA A 243 9.32 -8.18 3.41
CA ALA A 243 9.83 -7.26 4.43
C ALA A 243 9.71 -7.79 5.87
N ILE A 244 8.75 -8.69 6.14
CA ILE A 244 8.65 -9.34 7.45
C ILE A 244 9.82 -10.30 7.70
N SER A 245 10.37 -10.93 6.64
CA SER A 245 11.56 -11.76 6.76
C SER A 245 12.80 -10.95 7.15
N ASP A 246 12.86 -9.68 6.78
CA ASP A 246 13.97 -8.80 7.13
C ASP A 246 14.12 -8.62 8.65
N PHE A 247 13.05 -8.79 9.43
CA PHE A 247 13.12 -8.64 10.89
C PHE A 247 14.15 -9.60 11.53
N HIS A 248 14.25 -10.82 11.03
CA HIS A 248 15.24 -11.80 11.54
C HIS A 248 16.47 -11.96 10.64
N LEU A 249 16.35 -11.73 9.31
CA LEU A 249 17.46 -11.92 8.38
C LEU A 249 18.41 -10.72 8.34
N HIS A 250 17.87 -9.49 8.39
CA HIS A 250 18.64 -8.27 8.13
C HIS A 250 18.58 -7.28 9.28
N HIS A 251 17.46 -7.14 9.96
CA HIS A 251 17.30 -6.20 11.07
C HIS A 251 17.77 -6.75 12.43
N HIS A 252 17.79 -8.08 12.57
CA HIS A 252 18.14 -8.78 13.82
C HIS A 252 17.29 -8.34 15.03
N ILE A 253 16.02 -7.98 14.79
CA ILE A 253 15.04 -7.60 15.82
C ILE A 253 14.35 -8.83 16.40
N THR A 254 14.18 -9.86 15.60
CA THR A 254 13.68 -11.18 16.00
C THR A 254 14.70 -12.25 15.63
N THR A 255 14.55 -13.44 16.15
CA THR A 255 15.49 -14.54 15.91
C THR A 255 14.99 -15.50 14.84
N THR A 256 13.65 -15.62 14.70
CA THR A 256 13.02 -16.61 13.83
C THR A 256 11.90 -16.02 12.99
N ALA A 257 11.55 -16.70 11.89
CA ALA A 257 10.42 -16.29 11.03
C ALA A 257 9.06 -16.27 11.76
N PRO A 258 8.71 -17.25 12.64
CA PRO A 258 7.50 -17.17 13.45
C PRO A 258 7.45 -15.95 14.38
N GLU A 259 8.58 -15.59 15.01
CA GLU A 259 8.65 -14.37 15.84
C GLU A 259 8.42 -13.10 15.01
N SER A 260 9.01 -13.03 13.80
CA SER A 260 8.79 -11.92 12.87
C SER A 260 7.32 -11.78 12.48
N ALA A 261 6.67 -12.89 12.10
CA ALA A 261 5.25 -12.91 11.76
C ALA A 261 4.37 -12.50 12.97
N ALA A 262 4.69 -13.00 14.17
CA ALA A 262 3.97 -12.65 15.40
C ALA A 262 4.12 -11.15 15.74
N LEU A 263 5.31 -10.57 15.56
CA LEU A 263 5.54 -9.13 15.76
C LEU A 263 4.71 -8.31 14.77
N ALA A 264 4.76 -8.65 13.48
CA ALA A 264 3.99 -7.94 12.45
C ALA A 264 2.47 -7.97 12.73
N ILE A 265 1.90 -9.15 13.07
CA ILE A 265 0.48 -9.30 13.40
C ILE A 265 0.10 -8.50 14.65
N LYS A 266 0.97 -8.44 15.68
CA LYS A 266 0.69 -7.67 16.89
C LYS A 266 0.67 -6.17 16.67
N MET A 267 1.41 -5.67 15.68
CA MET A 267 1.48 -4.24 15.37
C MET A 267 0.37 -3.79 14.42
N GLY A 268 -0.22 -4.64 13.62
CA GLY A 268 -1.38 -4.29 12.80
C GLY A 268 -1.42 -4.79 11.42
#